data_e36d2cfa0314bcf4424f536ff54c921c
#
_entry.id   e36d2cfa0314bcf4424f536ff54c921c
#
_cell.length_a   1.000
_cell.length_b   1.000
_cell.length_c   1.000
_cell.angle_alpha   90.00
_cell.angle_beta   90.00
_cell.angle_gamma   90.00
#
_symmetry.space_group_name_H-M   'P 1'
#
loop_
_entity.id
_entity.type
_entity.pdbx_description
1 polymer ?
#
loop_
_entity_poly.entity_id
_entity_poly.type
_entity_poly.pdbx_seq_one_letter_code
_entity_poly.pdbx_strand_id
1 'polypeptide(L)'
;SEPIKTYFIESLIYKLANESEKKILEEQFGVSKIKIEIIQLERMFIDKIFAVEFYYIRNMYMDIAKHLYDVTILFNNKDIQKLLSNKNELNKLIGYKRQEEKVRIGGVNEKLLIKDFTYFRLDFNVDLITEFENMQNKYVLNETYKINIEKVKETLNKIYTKLINW
;
A
#
# COMPACT_ATOMS: atom_id res chain seq x y z
N SER A 1 3.05 11.40 15.77
CA SER A 1 3.65 10.06 15.59
C SER A 1 2.90 9.31 14.51
N GLU A 2 3.62 8.55 13.71
CA GLU A 2 3.02 7.70 12.70
C GLU A 2 2.06 6.67 13.31
N PRO A 3 0.95 6.35 12.66
CA PRO A 3 0.04 5.32 13.13
C PRO A 3 0.69 3.93 12.93
N ILE A 4 1.12 3.34 14.03
CA ILE A 4 1.65 1.98 14.08
C ILE A 4 0.67 1.05 14.76
N LYS A 5 0.71 -0.22 14.40
CA LYS A 5 0.02 -1.31 15.10
C LYS A 5 1.04 -2.30 15.63
N THR A 6 0.79 -2.78 16.83
CA THR A 6 1.55 -3.88 17.40
C THR A 6 1.00 -5.21 16.93
N TYR A 7 1.87 -6.08 16.44
CA TYR A 7 1.56 -7.46 16.10
C TYR A 7 2.49 -8.40 16.84
N PHE A 8 2.00 -9.62 17.06
CA PHE A 8 2.83 -10.71 17.54
C PHE A 8 3.04 -11.69 16.40
N ILE A 9 4.28 -11.95 16.05
CA ILE A 9 4.66 -12.97 15.08
C ILE A 9 5.23 -14.19 15.79
N GLU A 10 4.98 -15.34 15.22
CA GLU A 10 5.47 -16.62 15.72
C GLU A 10 6.37 -17.25 14.67
N SER A 11 7.45 -17.91 15.09
CA SER A 11 8.19 -18.80 14.20
C SER A 11 7.30 -19.96 13.75
N LEU A 12 7.58 -20.52 12.58
CA LEU A 12 6.82 -21.69 12.12
C LEU A 12 6.89 -22.86 13.11
N ILE A 13 8.06 -23.08 13.73
CA ILE A 13 8.25 -24.12 14.75
C ILE A 13 7.34 -23.85 15.95
N TYR A 14 7.32 -22.63 16.47
CA TYR A 14 6.46 -22.28 17.61
C TYR A 14 4.97 -22.40 17.27
N LYS A 15 4.58 -21.98 16.06
CA LYS A 15 3.19 -22.09 15.59
C LYS A 15 2.69 -23.53 15.47
N LEU A 16 3.55 -24.47 15.07
CA LEU A 16 3.21 -25.88 14.87
C LEU A 16 3.37 -26.72 16.15
N ALA A 17 4.08 -26.22 17.16
CA ALA A 17 4.32 -26.91 18.41
C ALA A 17 3.04 -27.01 19.26
N ASN A 18 2.89 -28.14 19.96
CA ASN A 18 1.89 -28.29 21.02
C ASN A 18 2.28 -27.52 22.28
N GLU A 19 1.39 -27.45 23.29
CA GLU A 19 1.62 -26.60 24.48
C GLU A 19 2.84 -27.03 25.31
N SER A 20 3.14 -28.32 25.41
CA SER A 20 4.33 -28.82 26.12
C SER A 20 5.62 -28.49 25.35
N GLU A 21 5.60 -28.60 24.04
CA GLU A 21 6.73 -28.23 23.18
C GLU A 21 6.96 -26.72 23.17
N LYS A 22 5.92 -25.90 23.16
CA LYS A 22 6.04 -24.44 23.29
C LYS A 22 6.72 -24.06 24.59
N LYS A 23 6.37 -24.72 25.71
CA LYS A 23 7.02 -24.48 26.98
C LYS A 23 8.52 -24.78 26.93
N ILE A 24 8.91 -25.89 26.30
CA ILE A 24 10.33 -26.24 26.09
C ILE A 24 11.02 -25.18 25.21
N LEU A 25 10.37 -24.77 24.12
CA LEU A 25 10.89 -23.76 23.21
C LEU A 25 11.15 -22.43 23.94
N GLU A 26 10.22 -22.02 24.81
CA GLU A 26 10.35 -20.79 25.60
C GLU A 26 11.44 -20.88 26.66
N GLU A 27 11.41 -21.94 27.48
CA GLU A 27 12.30 -22.08 28.63
C GLU A 27 13.75 -22.43 28.26
N GLN A 28 13.95 -23.27 27.26
CA GLN A 28 15.28 -23.77 26.92
C GLN A 28 15.91 -23.06 25.72
N PHE A 29 15.11 -22.57 24.79
CA PHE A 29 15.61 -21.97 23.56
C PHE A 29 15.24 -20.49 23.39
N GLY A 30 14.49 -19.89 24.32
CA GLY A 30 14.05 -18.50 24.24
C GLY A 30 13.16 -18.18 23.04
N VAL A 31 12.56 -19.21 22.44
CA VAL A 31 11.68 -19.05 21.26
C VAL A 31 10.27 -18.72 21.73
N SER A 32 9.85 -17.50 21.54
CA SER A 32 8.51 -17.02 21.92
C SER A 32 7.91 -16.17 20.81
N LYS A 33 6.71 -15.67 21.06
CA LYS A 33 6.09 -14.66 20.21
C LYS A 33 6.90 -13.37 20.24
N ILE A 34 7.23 -12.85 19.08
CA ILE A 34 7.97 -11.60 18.93
C ILE A 34 6.98 -10.46 18.71
N LYS A 35 7.03 -9.46 19.57
CA LYS A 35 6.30 -8.22 19.39
C LYS A 35 6.96 -7.39 18.30
N ILE A 36 6.20 -7.02 17.27
CA ILE A 36 6.65 -6.10 16.22
C ILE A 36 5.70 -4.92 16.09
N GLU A 37 6.25 -3.79 15.73
CA GLU A 37 5.48 -2.59 15.37
C GLU A 37 5.54 -2.41 13.86
N ILE A 38 4.39 -2.35 13.23
CA ILE A 38 4.28 -2.16 11.80
C ILE A 38 3.43 -0.94 11.47
N ILE A 39 3.74 -0.31 10.35
CA ILE A 39 2.92 0.78 9.81
C ILE A 39 1.54 0.24 9.49
N GLN A 40 0.50 0.98 9.86
CA GLN A 40 -0.88 0.59 9.56
C GLN A 40 -1.11 0.51 8.05
N LEU A 41 -1.97 -0.42 7.64
CA LEU A 41 -2.27 -0.66 6.23
C LEU A 41 -2.86 0.58 5.56
N GLU A 42 -3.67 1.33 6.31
CA GLU A 42 -4.26 2.59 5.89
C GLU A 42 -3.19 3.64 5.57
N ARG A 43 -2.15 3.72 6.40
CA ARG A 43 -1.03 4.62 6.15
C ARG A 43 -0.23 4.17 4.92
N MET A 44 0.04 2.88 4.80
CA MET A 44 0.69 2.30 3.62
C MET A 44 -0.09 2.61 2.34
N PHE A 45 -1.43 2.51 2.37
CA PHE A 45 -2.26 2.84 1.21
C PHE A 45 -2.07 4.30 0.76
N ILE A 46 -2.05 5.25 1.70
CA ILE A 46 -1.79 6.67 1.38
C ILE A 46 -0.38 6.85 0.81
N ASP A 47 0.62 6.17 1.37
CA ASP A 47 1.98 6.21 0.82
C ASP A 47 2.03 5.76 -0.64
N LYS A 48 1.31 4.67 -0.97
CA LYS A 48 1.27 4.16 -2.34
C LYS A 48 0.56 5.12 -3.29
N ILE A 49 -0.53 5.77 -2.86
CA ILE A 49 -1.22 6.80 -3.65
C ILE A 49 -0.26 7.96 -3.98
N PHE A 50 0.50 8.45 -3.01
CA PHE A 50 1.48 9.52 -3.24
C PHE A 50 2.67 9.03 -4.09
N ALA A 51 3.10 7.79 -3.90
CA ALA A 51 4.19 7.22 -4.67
C ALA A 51 3.84 7.11 -6.16
N VAL A 52 2.61 6.71 -6.51
CA VAL A 52 2.17 6.69 -7.93
C VAL A 52 2.32 8.08 -8.54
N GLU A 53 1.84 9.15 -7.88
CA GLU A 53 1.96 10.52 -8.40
C GLU A 53 3.43 10.93 -8.52
N PHE A 54 4.24 10.66 -7.49
CA PHE A 54 5.66 10.98 -7.47
C PHE A 54 6.41 10.40 -8.67
N TYR A 55 6.17 9.13 -8.99
CA TYR A 55 6.83 8.44 -10.09
C TYR A 55 6.18 8.76 -11.44
N TYR A 56 4.87 9.01 -11.47
CA TYR A 56 4.14 9.33 -12.69
C TYR A 56 4.64 10.62 -13.35
N ILE A 57 4.79 11.69 -12.57
CA ILE A 57 5.29 12.98 -13.08
C ILE A 57 6.75 12.91 -13.56
N ARG A 58 7.44 11.77 -13.32
CA ARG A 58 8.82 11.49 -13.74
C ARG A 58 8.92 10.44 -14.83
N ASN A 59 7.80 9.92 -15.32
CA ASN A 59 7.73 8.83 -16.31
C ASN A 59 8.51 7.57 -15.91
N MET A 60 8.56 7.25 -14.61
CA MET A 60 9.24 6.08 -14.07
C MET A 60 8.30 4.87 -14.06
N TYR A 61 7.99 4.33 -15.24
CA TYR A 61 6.91 3.34 -15.45
C TYR A 61 7.06 2.06 -14.63
N MET A 62 8.26 1.54 -14.43
CA MET A 62 8.49 0.36 -13.59
C MET A 62 8.04 0.59 -12.13
N ASP A 63 8.35 1.75 -11.57
CA ASP A 63 7.98 2.09 -10.19
C ASP A 63 6.49 2.42 -10.09
N ILE A 64 5.93 3.10 -11.10
CA ILE A 64 4.49 3.30 -11.21
C ILE A 64 3.76 1.96 -11.18
N ALA A 65 4.21 0.99 -11.97
CA ALA A 65 3.59 -0.34 -12.09
C ALA A 65 3.47 -1.06 -10.74
N LYS A 66 4.55 -1.06 -9.95
CA LYS A 66 4.55 -1.66 -8.60
C LYS A 66 3.52 -1.00 -7.69
N HIS A 67 3.50 0.32 -7.66
CA HIS A 67 2.59 1.05 -6.78
C HIS A 67 1.14 1.00 -7.24
N LEU A 68 0.86 0.95 -8.54
CA LEU A 68 -0.49 0.71 -9.08
C LEU A 68 -1.01 -0.66 -8.67
N TYR A 69 -0.16 -1.68 -8.74
CA TYR A 69 -0.50 -3.02 -8.25
C TYR A 69 -0.86 -2.97 -6.76
N ASP A 70 0.02 -2.40 -5.93
CA ASP A 70 -0.21 -2.28 -4.49
C ASP A 70 -1.51 -1.54 -4.17
N VAL A 71 -1.76 -0.38 -4.79
CA VAL A 71 -3.01 0.39 -4.60
C VAL A 71 -4.23 -0.46 -4.96
N THR A 72 -4.15 -1.21 -6.06
CA THR A 72 -5.27 -2.03 -6.54
C THR A 72 -5.58 -3.18 -5.59
N ILE A 73 -4.55 -3.85 -5.08
CA ILE A 73 -4.73 -4.94 -4.10
C ILE A 73 -5.22 -4.40 -2.77
N LEU A 74 -4.61 -3.34 -2.26
CA LEU A 74 -4.97 -2.73 -0.98
C LEU A 74 -6.41 -2.19 -0.97
N PHE A 75 -6.88 -1.65 -2.10
CA PHE A 75 -8.25 -1.12 -2.21
C PHE A 75 -9.33 -2.14 -1.83
N ASN A 76 -9.11 -3.43 -2.05
CA ASN A 76 -10.07 -4.49 -1.70
C ASN A 76 -10.09 -4.81 -0.20
N ASN A 77 -9.18 -4.27 0.60
CA ASN A 77 -9.13 -4.49 2.04
C ASN A 77 -10.23 -3.71 2.77
N LYS A 78 -10.89 -4.34 3.74
CA LYS A 78 -12.00 -3.74 4.51
C LYS A 78 -11.59 -2.49 5.28
N ASP A 79 -10.37 -2.44 5.81
CA ASP A 79 -9.88 -1.28 6.56
C ASP A 79 -9.63 -0.09 5.62
N ILE A 80 -9.15 -0.34 4.40
CA ILE A 80 -9.01 0.69 3.36
C ILE A 80 -10.39 1.21 2.91
N GLN A 81 -11.39 0.33 2.76
CA GLN A 81 -12.75 0.78 2.45
C GLN A 81 -13.35 1.65 3.55
N LYS A 82 -13.11 1.31 4.82
CA LYS A 82 -13.50 2.13 5.98
C LYS A 82 -12.78 3.48 5.98
N LEU A 83 -11.47 3.47 5.73
CA LEU A 83 -10.68 4.71 5.61
C LEU A 83 -11.28 5.63 4.54
N LEU A 84 -11.51 5.10 3.34
CA LEU A 84 -12.09 5.84 2.21
C LEU A 84 -13.54 6.29 2.45
N SER A 85 -14.18 5.87 3.52
CA SER A 85 -15.52 6.32 3.96
C SER A 85 -15.45 7.25 5.18
N ASN A 86 -14.26 7.49 5.74
CA ASN A 86 -14.04 8.35 6.90
C ASN A 86 -13.14 9.54 6.54
N LYS A 87 -13.79 10.66 6.17
CA LYS A 87 -13.10 11.88 5.75
C LYS A 87 -12.09 12.41 6.76
N ASN A 88 -12.41 12.36 8.04
CA ASN A 88 -11.54 12.91 9.09
C ASN A 88 -10.26 12.09 9.22
N GLU A 89 -10.36 10.76 9.26
CA GLU A 89 -9.20 9.88 9.36
C GLU A 89 -8.34 9.92 8.10
N LEU A 90 -8.99 9.93 6.93
CA LEU A 90 -8.27 10.07 5.66
C LEU A 90 -7.49 11.39 5.61
N ASN A 91 -8.11 12.51 5.94
CA ASN A 91 -7.44 13.83 5.94
C ASN A 91 -6.27 13.88 6.94
N LYS A 92 -6.40 13.21 8.09
CA LYS A 92 -5.34 13.10 9.07
C LYS A 92 -4.12 12.35 8.50
N LEU A 93 -4.33 11.20 7.87
CA LEU A 93 -3.25 10.42 7.25
C LEU A 93 -2.61 11.17 6.06
N ILE A 94 -3.43 11.81 5.25
CA ILE A 94 -2.96 12.71 4.18
C ILE A 94 -2.07 13.82 4.77
N GLY A 95 -2.49 14.40 5.88
CA GLY A 95 -1.72 15.46 6.56
C GLY A 95 -0.33 14.98 6.98
N TYR A 96 -0.21 13.80 7.56
CA TYR A 96 1.09 13.20 7.89
C TYR A 96 1.94 12.99 6.65
N LYS A 97 1.36 12.43 5.59
CA LYS A 97 2.10 12.19 4.35
C LYS A 97 2.59 13.48 3.70
N ARG A 98 1.79 14.54 3.74
CA ARG A 98 2.20 15.85 3.21
C ARG A 98 3.37 16.46 3.96
N GLN A 99 3.45 16.29 5.28
CA GLN A 99 4.60 16.74 6.06
C GLN A 99 5.90 16.04 5.61
N GLU A 100 5.84 14.75 5.30
CA GLU A 100 6.98 14.02 4.75
C GLU A 100 7.35 14.49 3.34
N GLU A 101 6.35 14.63 2.45
CA GLU A 101 6.59 15.09 1.08
C GLU A 101 7.19 16.50 1.03
N LYS A 102 6.89 17.35 2.02
CA LYS A 102 7.45 18.70 2.13
C LYS A 102 8.96 18.70 2.34
N VAL A 103 9.49 17.73 3.08
CA VAL A 103 10.93 17.61 3.35
C VAL A 103 11.65 16.70 2.36
N ARG A 104 10.91 15.96 1.55
CA ARG A 104 11.46 15.07 0.52
C ARG A 104 11.91 15.87 -0.69
N ILE A 105 13.14 15.64 -1.15
CA ILE A 105 13.66 16.27 -2.39
C ILE A 105 12.76 15.89 -3.57
N GLY A 106 12.16 16.89 -4.20
CA GLY A 106 11.23 16.69 -5.32
C GLY A 106 9.92 16.02 -4.92
N GLY A 107 9.51 16.08 -3.66
CA GLY A 107 8.25 15.53 -3.18
C GLY A 107 7.02 16.06 -3.95
N VAL A 108 5.89 15.39 -3.78
CA VAL A 108 4.63 15.79 -4.40
C VAL A 108 4.21 17.15 -3.84
N ASN A 109 3.79 18.06 -4.72
CA ASN A 109 3.41 19.43 -4.34
C ASN A 109 2.38 19.42 -3.21
N GLU A 110 2.70 20.10 -2.11
CA GLU A 110 1.86 20.14 -0.90
C GLU A 110 0.49 20.77 -1.11
N LYS A 111 0.36 21.66 -2.12
CA LYS A 111 -0.90 22.35 -2.46
C LYS A 111 -1.79 21.53 -3.39
N LEU A 112 -1.25 20.50 -4.06
CA LEU A 112 -2.01 19.68 -4.98
C LEU A 112 -2.95 18.76 -4.20
N LEU A 113 -4.25 18.87 -4.38
CA LEU A 113 -5.20 17.97 -3.72
C LEU A 113 -5.06 16.55 -4.29
N ILE A 114 -5.30 15.52 -3.47
CA ILE A 114 -5.19 14.13 -3.94
C ILE A 114 -6.11 13.85 -5.13
N LYS A 115 -7.33 14.40 -5.12
CA LYS A 115 -8.26 14.27 -6.25
C LYS A 115 -7.74 14.87 -7.55
N ASP A 116 -6.76 15.76 -7.47
CA ASP A 116 -6.15 16.44 -8.62
C ASP A 116 -4.81 15.78 -9.03
N PHE A 117 -4.45 14.66 -8.43
CA PHE A 117 -3.27 13.91 -8.83
C PHE A 117 -3.40 13.49 -10.29
N THR A 118 -2.32 13.69 -11.05
CA THR A 118 -2.29 13.54 -12.50
C THR A 118 -2.60 12.11 -12.92
N TYR A 119 -2.14 11.12 -12.13
CA TYR A 119 -2.32 9.73 -12.47
C TYR A 119 -3.77 9.22 -12.41
N PHE A 120 -4.69 9.92 -11.77
CA PHE A 120 -6.12 9.58 -11.87
C PHE A 120 -6.70 9.79 -13.28
N ARG A 121 -6.03 10.62 -14.10
CA ARG A 121 -6.33 10.83 -15.51
C ARG A 121 -5.35 10.08 -16.41
N LEU A 122 -4.82 8.98 -15.92
CA LEU A 122 -3.75 8.21 -16.52
C LEU A 122 -4.14 7.74 -17.92
N ASP A 123 -3.36 8.15 -18.89
CA ASP A 123 -3.35 7.47 -20.18
C ASP A 123 -2.46 6.24 -20.04
N PHE A 124 -3.08 5.06 -20.09
CA PHE A 124 -2.38 3.79 -20.02
C PHE A 124 -1.73 3.52 -21.38
N ASN A 125 -0.63 4.20 -21.66
CA ASN A 125 0.16 3.97 -22.84
C ASN A 125 0.79 2.57 -22.87
N VAL A 126 1.27 2.18 -24.04
CA VAL A 126 1.84 0.84 -24.26
C VAL A 126 3.01 0.55 -23.32
N ASP A 127 3.86 1.56 -23.05
CA ASP A 127 5.03 1.38 -22.20
C ASP A 127 4.64 1.05 -20.76
N LEU A 128 3.66 1.78 -20.20
CA LEU A 128 3.17 1.51 -18.86
C LEU A 128 2.51 0.14 -18.75
N ILE A 129 1.71 -0.25 -19.76
CA ILE A 129 1.07 -1.57 -19.80
C ILE A 129 2.14 -2.67 -19.82
N THR A 130 3.14 -2.53 -20.69
CA THR A 130 4.25 -3.48 -20.81
C THR A 130 5.02 -3.59 -19.48
N GLU A 131 5.35 -2.46 -18.84
CA GLU A 131 6.05 -2.49 -17.56
C GLU A 131 5.19 -3.07 -16.43
N PHE A 132 3.87 -2.89 -16.47
CA PHE A 132 2.95 -3.50 -15.51
C PHE A 132 2.92 -5.03 -15.64
N GLU A 133 2.89 -5.55 -16.87
CA GLU A 133 2.96 -6.99 -17.14
C GLU A 133 4.33 -7.57 -16.75
N ASN A 134 5.42 -6.91 -17.13
CA ASN A 134 6.77 -7.30 -16.76
C ASN A 134 6.97 -7.36 -15.25
N MET A 135 6.48 -6.36 -14.54
CA MET A 135 6.53 -6.31 -13.09
C MET A 135 5.81 -7.51 -12.47
N GLN A 136 4.60 -7.82 -12.93
CA GLN A 136 3.85 -8.97 -12.41
C GLN A 136 4.56 -10.29 -12.72
N ASN A 137 5.05 -10.48 -13.93
CA ASN A 137 5.79 -11.70 -14.31
C ASN A 137 7.04 -11.93 -13.45
N LYS A 138 7.66 -10.83 -12.99
CA LYS A 138 8.86 -10.89 -12.16
C LYS A 138 8.57 -11.09 -10.67
N TYR A 139 7.52 -10.49 -10.15
CA TYR A 139 7.31 -10.39 -8.70
C TYR A 139 6.05 -11.08 -8.18
N VAL A 140 5.07 -11.40 -9.04
CA VAL A 140 3.84 -12.08 -8.64
C VAL A 140 3.94 -13.55 -9.04
N LEU A 141 4.46 -14.37 -8.13
CA LEU A 141 4.73 -15.79 -8.40
C LEU A 141 3.47 -16.65 -8.56
N ASN A 142 2.38 -16.26 -7.91
CA ASN A 142 1.11 -16.99 -8.00
C ASN A 142 0.19 -16.28 -8.99
N GLU A 143 -0.16 -16.99 -10.07
CA GLU A 143 -1.02 -16.47 -11.15
C GLU A 143 -2.38 -15.96 -10.65
N THR A 144 -2.91 -16.54 -9.55
CA THR A 144 -4.20 -16.10 -8.98
C THR A 144 -4.17 -14.67 -8.42
N TYR A 145 -2.98 -14.12 -8.16
CA TYR A 145 -2.81 -12.75 -7.68
C TYR A 145 -2.46 -11.77 -8.80
N LYS A 146 -2.26 -12.23 -10.02
CA LYS A 146 -2.08 -11.33 -11.16
C LYS A 146 -3.40 -10.61 -11.47
N ILE A 147 -3.29 -9.36 -11.80
CA ILE A 147 -4.42 -8.49 -12.15
C ILE A 147 -4.20 -7.88 -13.54
N ASN A 148 -5.28 -7.72 -14.30
CA ASN A 148 -5.18 -7.05 -15.58
C ASN A 148 -5.26 -5.52 -15.43
N ILE A 149 -4.83 -4.81 -16.44
CA ILE A 149 -4.78 -3.36 -16.43
C ILE A 149 -6.17 -2.71 -16.34
N GLU A 150 -7.19 -3.35 -16.84
CA GLU A 150 -8.59 -2.88 -16.73
C GLU A 150 -9.05 -2.86 -15.28
N LYS A 151 -8.62 -3.84 -14.47
CA LYS A 151 -8.88 -3.86 -13.03
C LYS A 151 -8.22 -2.68 -12.31
N VAL A 152 -7.02 -2.31 -12.74
CA VAL A 152 -6.33 -1.11 -12.23
C VAL A 152 -7.14 0.14 -12.54
N LYS A 153 -7.54 0.33 -13.80
CA LYS A 153 -8.36 1.47 -14.24
C LYS A 153 -9.66 1.59 -13.46
N GLU A 154 -10.39 0.49 -13.31
CA GLU A 154 -11.61 0.45 -12.52
C GLU A 154 -11.37 0.86 -11.06
N THR A 155 -10.29 0.37 -10.47
CA THR A 155 -9.96 0.66 -9.08
C THR A 155 -9.60 2.13 -8.89
N LEU A 156 -8.77 2.69 -9.76
CA LEU A 156 -8.43 4.11 -9.72
C LEU A 156 -9.67 5.00 -9.87
N ASN A 157 -10.58 4.65 -10.77
CA ASN A 157 -11.83 5.39 -10.94
C ASN A 157 -12.71 5.32 -9.68
N LYS A 158 -12.79 4.16 -9.02
CA LYS A 158 -13.52 4.01 -7.74
C LYS A 158 -12.90 4.85 -6.62
N ILE A 159 -11.58 4.87 -6.52
CA ILE A 159 -10.87 5.71 -5.55
C ILE A 159 -11.14 7.19 -5.85
N TYR A 160 -10.96 7.61 -7.10
CA TYR A 160 -11.23 8.97 -7.54
C TYR A 160 -12.65 9.42 -7.20
N THR A 161 -13.65 8.61 -7.55
CA THR A 161 -15.07 8.90 -7.26
C THR A 161 -15.31 9.10 -5.75
N LYS A 162 -14.65 8.32 -4.89
CA LYS A 162 -14.73 8.52 -3.44
C LYS A 162 -14.07 9.84 -3.00
N LEU A 163 -12.98 10.23 -3.63
CA LEU A 163 -12.25 11.46 -3.27
C LEU A 163 -12.92 12.75 -3.73
N ILE A 164 -13.63 12.74 -4.87
CA ILE A 164 -14.34 13.94 -5.38
C ILE A 164 -15.67 14.22 -4.66
N ASN A 165 -16.29 13.20 -4.08
CA ASN A 165 -17.56 13.31 -3.37
C ASN A 165 -17.40 13.84 -1.93
N TRP A 166 -16.25 14.39 -1.63
CA TRP A 166 -15.88 14.90 -0.29
C TRP A 166 -15.74 16.43 -0.31
#